data_2fc23b15f4fe1cb4f5cddeb269dd858c
#
_entry.id   2fc23b15f4fe1cb4f5cddeb269dd858c
#
_cell.length_a   1.000
_cell.length_b   1.000
_cell.length_c   1.000
_cell.angle_alpha   90.00
_cell.angle_beta   90.00
_cell.angle_gamma   90.00
#
_symmetry.space_group_name_H-M   'P 1'
#
loop_
_entity.id
_entity.type
_entity.pdbx_description
1 polymer ?
#
loop_
_entity_poly.entity_id
_entity_poly.type
_entity_poly.pdbx_seq_one_letter_code
_entity_poly.pdbx_strand_id
1 'polypeptide(L)'
;QNEEQKKQLKKDIAEYEESMDKKAIGLFKQMVSLVNQALGAEMVDPSTRQKVGASDIDEVILEQIENFSDKWMKGSKEARDAAMVTYGQFWPRIKAISTEKERKVGHMKRGDELPSGVLEMVKVYVATKRQLSVGDKMAGRHGNKGVIARIVPEEDMPFLEDGTSVDVLLNPLGVPSRMNVGQILELHLGWAAQVLGFQAITPVFDGATEDEIFEAIRDANRHVDSRLKAFESTGKEPGGPRELLARMPETCKIQLFDGRTGEPFKQKTSVGYMYVLKLHHLVDDKIHARSTGPYSLITQQPLGGKARTGGQRFGEMEVWGLEAYGAAYVLQELLTVKSDDVEGRTKIYDSMVKGTNVLEAGMPVVFDVLCHEIRGLAMNIQLEKTSGDDRPILD
;
A
#
# COMPACT_ATOMS: atom_id res chain seq x y z
N GLN A 1 -33.99 -5.68 -16.84
CA GLN A 1 -33.22 -4.43 -17.09
C GLN A 1 -34.19 -3.41 -17.69
N ASN A 2 -34.33 -2.24 -17.05
CA ASN A 2 -35.18 -1.15 -17.52
C ASN A 2 -34.71 -0.66 -18.90
N GLU A 3 -35.64 -0.24 -19.75
CA GLU A 3 -35.30 0.30 -21.10
C GLU A 3 -34.32 1.47 -21.06
N GLU A 4 -34.35 2.25 -20.01
CA GLU A 4 -33.41 3.34 -19.75
C GLU A 4 -31.97 2.84 -19.53
N GLN A 5 -31.80 1.77 -18.77
CA GLN A 5 -30.48 1.14 -18.56
C GLN A 5 -29.91 0.56 -19.85
N LYS A 6 -30.76 -0.03 -20.69
CA LYS A 6 -30.33 -0.51 -22.02
C LYS A 6 -29.95 0.62 -22.97
N LYS A 7 -30.64 1.76 -22.89
CA LYS A 7 -30.30 2.95 -23.67
C LYS A 7 -28.98 3.55 -23.20
N GLN A 8 -28.79 3.64 -21.86
CA GLN A 8 -27.53 4.14 -21.29
C GLN A 8 -26.36 3.24 -21.67
N LEU A 9 -26.49 1.91 -21.51
CA LEU A 9 -25.44 0.96 -21.89
C LEU A 9 -25.06 1.06 -23.37
N LYS A 10 -26.05 1.23 -24.27
CA LYS A 10 -25.77 1.44 -25.70
C LYS A 10 -24.99 2.73 -25.95
N LYS A 11 -25.32 3.79 -25.21
CA LYS A 11 -24.62 5.07 -25.30
C LYS A 11 -23.18 4.94 -24.79
N ASP A 12 -22.97 4.31 -23.66
CA ASP A 12 -21.66 4.10 -23.06
C ASP A 12 -20.76 3.22 -23.98
N ILE A 13 -21.35 2.20 -24.61
CA ILE A 13 -20.64 1.37 -25.60
C ILE A 13 -20.24 2.20 -26.82
N ALA A 14 -21.15 3.00 -27.36
CA ALA A 14 -20.86 3.83 -28.51
C ALA A 14 -19.79 4.89 -28.24
N GLU A 15 -19.85 5.56 -27.08
CA GLU A 15 -18.83 6.52 -26.64
C GLU A 15 -17.45 5.86 -26.47
N TYR A 16 -17.43 4.64 -25.91
CA TYR A 16 -16.19 3.89 -25.77
C TYR A 16 -15.62 3.43 -27.13
N GLU A 17 -16.46 2.90 -28.02
CA GLU A 17 -16.06 2.51 -29.38
C GLU A 17 -15.49 3.71 -30.13
N GLU A 18 -16.17 4.86 -30.13
CA GLU A 18 -15.69 6.09 -30.76
C GLU A 18 -14.34 6.58 -30.19
N SER A 19 -14.17 6.52 -28.87
CA SER A 19 -12.92 6.90 -28.20
C SER A 19 -11.74 6.01 -28.62
N MET A 20 -11.96 4.70 -28.73
CA MET A 20 -10.91 3.75 -29.12
C MET A 20 -10.60 3.85 -30.62
N ASP A 21 -11.61 4.08 -31.46
CA ASP A 21 -11.46 4.29 -32.89
C ASP A 21 -10.66 5.56 -33.19
N LYS A 22 -10.93 6.66 -32.52
CA LYS A 22 -10.12 7.89 -32.64
C LYS A 22 -8.64 7.66 -32.31
N LYS A 23 -8.35 6.85 -31.28
CA LYS A 23 -6.97 6.49 -30.92
C LYS A 23 -6.31 5.62 -32.01
N ALA A 24 -7.02 4.63 -32.51
CA ALA A 24 -6.52 3.73 -33.57
C ALA A 24 -6.27 4.51 -34.86
N ILE A 25 -7.19 5.37 -35.26
CA ILE A 25 -7.07 6.24 -36.47
C ILE A 25 -5.88 7.19 -36.31
N GLY A 26 -5.69 7.81 -35.14
CA GLY A 26 -4.56 8.71 -34.89
C GLY A 26 -3.20 8.00 -35.07
N LEU A 27 -3.05 6.82 -34.49
CA LEU A 27 -1.82 6.01 -34.64
C LEU A 27 -1.65 5.49 -36.07
N PHE A 28 -2.72 5.13 -36.75
CA PHE A 28 -2.66 4.68 -38.12
C PHE A 28 -2.24 5.81 -39.08
N LYS A 29 -2.80 7.02 -38.94
CA LYS A 29 -2.38 8.20 -39.71
C LYS A 29 -0.90 8.49 -39.53
N GLN A 30 -0.40 8.43 -38.30
CA GLN A 30 1.03 8.60 -37.99
C GLN A 30 1.88 7.51 -38.62
N MET A 31 1.49 6.26 -38.52
CA MET A 31 2.19 5.13 -39.13
C MET A 31 2.27 5.31 -40.66
N VAL A 32 1.15 5.59 -41.30
CA VAL A 32 1.08 5.75 -42.76
C VAL A 32 1.93 6.94 -43.24
N SER A 33 1.91 8.06 -42.53
CA SER A 33 2.75 9.23 -42.84
C SER A 33 4.24 8.86 -42.84
N LEU A 34 4.70 8.17 -41.78
CA LEU A 34 6.09 7.74 -41.66
C LEU A 34 6.47 6.66 -42.68
N VAL A 35 5.58 5.73 -42.96
CA VAL A 35 5.77 4.69 -44.00
C VAL A 35 5.84 5.30 -45.38
N ASN A 36 4.95 6.24 -45.70
CA ASN A 36 4.97 6.95 -47.01
C ASN A 36 6.26 7.78 -47.15
N GLN A 37 6.74 8.39 -46.08
CA GLN A 37 8.02 9.10 -46.08
C GLN A 37 9.19 8.15 -46.34
N ALA A 38 9.20 6.97 -45.72
CA ALA A 38 10.24 5.95 -45.93
C ALA A 38 10.20 5.35 -47.35
N LEU A 39 9.00 5.15 -47.91
CA LEU A 39 8.81 4.61 -49.25
C LEU A 39 9.06 5.64 -50.37
N GLY A 40 9.02 6.95 -50.07
CA GLY A 40 9.09 8.04 -51.02
C GLY A 40 7.87 8.11 -52.00
N ALA A 41 6.78 7.40 -51.68
CA ALA A 41 5.56 7.35 -52.46
C ALA A 41 4.34 7.12 -51.55
N GLU A 42 3.19 7.67 -51.94
CA GLU A 42 1.94 7.45 -51.21
C GLU A 42 1.38 6.05 -51.54
N MET A 43 1.00 5.33 -50.48
CA MET A 43 0.31 4.05 -50.61
C MET A 43 -1.14 4.25 -51.07
N VAL A 44 -1.61 3.36 -51.92
CA VAL A 44 -2.99 3.35 -52.40
C VAL A 44 -3.60 1.98 -52.08
N ASP A 45 -4.76 2.00 -51.47
CA ASP A 45 -5.53 0.80 -51.19
C ASP A 45 -5.96 0.14 -52.55
N PRO A 46 -5.58 -1.11 -52.78
CA PRO A 46 -5.93 -1.79 -54.05
C PRO A 46 -7.43 -2.05 -54.20
N SER A 47 -8.21 -2.10 -53.13
CA SER A 47 -9.65 -2.35 -53.13
C SER A 47 -10.45 -1.08 -53.43
N THR A 48 -10.16 0.01 -52.72
CA THR A 48 -10.91 1.27 -52.83
C THR A 48 -10.29 2.28 -53.79
N ARG A 49 -9.05 2.06 -54.24
CA ARG A 49 -8.22 2.98 -55.05
C ARG A 49 -8.01 4.37 -54.38
N GLN A 50 -8.23 4.47 -53.06
CA GLN A 50 -8.00 5.68 -52.30
C GLN A 50 -6.59 5.69 -51.69
N LYS A 51 -6.07 6.89 -51.42
CA LYS A 51 -4.79 7.05 -50.72
C LYS A 51 -4.96 6.61 -49.27
N VAL A 52 -4.07 5.77 -48.80
CA VAL A 52 -4.13 5.23 -47.45
C VAL A 52 -3.80 6.32 -46.45
N GLY A 53 -4.68 6.53 -45.46
CA GLY A 53 -4.51 7.53 -44.40
C GLY A 53 -4.65 8.99 -44.83
N ALA A 54 -4.97 9.25 -46.12
CA ALA A 54 -5.14 10.60 -46.65
C ALA A 54 -6.59 11.11 -46.59
N SER A 55 -7.56 10.26 -46.28
CA SER A 55 -8.97 10.61 -46.16
C SER A 55 -9.28 11.32 -44.85
N ASP A 56 -10.12 12.36 -44.91
CA ASP A 56 -10.68 13.03 -43.74
C ASP A 56 -11.92 12.31 -43.17
N ILE A 57 -12.40 11.27 -43.87
CA ILE A 57 -13.56 10.48 -43.48
C ILE A 57 -13.10 9.33 -42.58
N ASP A 58 -13.48 9.39 -41.29
CA ASP A 58 -13.05 8.40 -40.28
C ASP A 58 -13.50 6.97 -40.59
N GLU A 59 -14.68 6.77 -41.19
CA GLU A 59 -15.19 5.46 -41.60
C GLU A 59 -14.31 4.77 -42.65
N VAL A 60 -13.83 5.52 -43.63
CA VAL A 60 -12.95 4.99 -44.68
C VAL A 60 -11.59 4.59 -44.07
N ILE A 61 -11.11 5.35 -43.10
CA ILE A 61 -9.85 5.02 -42.40
C ILE A 61 -10.01 3.75 -41.56
N LEU A 62 -11.13 3.55 -40.88
CA LEU A 62 -11.42 2.31 -40.14
C LEU A 62 -11.43 1.10 -41.07
N GLU A 63 -12.10 1.17 -42.24
CA GLU A 63 -12.10 0.12 -43.26
C GLU A 63 -10.67 -0.15 -43.78
N GLN A 64 -9.87 0.91 -43.94
CA GLN A 64 -8.46 0.78 -44.33
C GLN A 64 -7.63 0.07 -43.25
N ILE A 65 -7.89 0.34 -41.95
CA ILE A 65 -7.20 -0.34 -40.85
C ILE A 65 -7.54 -1.84 -40.86
N GLU A 66 -8.80 -2.20 -41.04
CA GLU A 66 -9.26 -3.60 -41.08
C GLU A 66 -8.65 -4.39 -42.23
N ASN A 67 -8.58 -3.77 -43.42
CA ASN A 67 -8.10 -4.39 -44.65
C ASN A 67 -6.59 -4.21 -44.89
N PHE A 68 -5.87 -3.49 -44.01
CA PHE A 68 -4.48 -3.16 -44.21
C PHE A 68 -3.57 -4.39 -44.22
N SER A 69 -2.66 -4.45 -45.20
CA SER A 69 -1.67 -5.52 -45.34
C SER A 69 -0.29 -4.95 -45.65
N ASP A 70 0.73 -5.57 -45.06
CA ASP A 70 2.14 -5.31 -45.36
C ASP A 70 2.50 -5.41 -46.84
N LYS A 71 1.71 -6.19 -47.61
CA LYS A 71 1.83 -6.34 -49.08
C LYS A 71 1.53 -5.06 -49.86
N TRP A 72 0.90 -4.07 -49.23
CA TRP A 72 0.60 -2.77 -49.87
C TRP A 72 1.82 -1.87 -49.95
N MET A 73 2.90 -2.15 -49.17
CA MET A 73 4.15 -1.44 -49.23
C MET A 73 4.97 -1.84 -50.45
N LYS A 74 4.82 -1.08 -51.58
CA LYS A 74 5.52 -1.30 -52.85
C LYS A 74 6.65 -0.28 -52.99
N GLY A 75 7.90 -0.74 -53.22
CA GLY A 75 9.06 0.13 -53.40
C GLY A 75 10.36 -0.65 -53.61
N SER A 76 11.50 0.04 -53.64
CA SER A 76 12.81 -0.58 -53.67
C SER A 76 13.05 -1.42 -52.39
N LYS A 77 13.95 -2.38 -52.44
CA LYS A 77 14.19 -3.28 -51.30
C LYS A 77 14.58 -2.49 -50.04
N GLU A 78 15.46 -1.52 -50.16
CA GLU A 78 15.95 -0.67 -49.04
C GLU A 78 14.82 0.20 -48.44
N ALA A 79 13.97 0.81 -49.28
CA ALA A 79 12.82 1.59 -48.86
C ALA A 79 11.77 0.74 -48.13
N ARG A 80 11.54 -0.50 -48.63
CA ARG A 80 10.64 -1.44 -47.94
C ARG A 80 11.16 -1.90 -46.60
N ASP A 81 12.45 -2.18 -46.47
CA ASP A 81 13.05 -2.59 -45.22
C ASP A 81 12.93 -1.47 -44.13
N ALA A 82 13.16 -0.20 -44.54
CA ALA A 82 12.92 0.96 -43.67
C ALA A 82 11.44 1.13 -43.28
N ALA A 83 10.52 0.97 -44.21
CA ALA A 83 9.08 1.02 -43.96
C ALA A 83 8.60 -0.11 -43.03
N MET A 84 9.19 -1.31 -43.17
CA MET A 84 8.85 -2.46 -42.32
C MET A 84 9.29 -2.26 -40.84
N VAL A 85 10.35 -1.52 -40.55
CA VAL A 85 10.73 -1.16 -39.16
C VAL A 85 9.64 -0.29 -38.55
N THR A 86 9.18 0.74 -39.26
CA THR A 86 8.09 1.61 -38.77
C THR A 86 6.79 0.83 -38.60
N TYR A 87 6.43 0.01 -39.57
CA TYR A 87 5.28 -0.88 -39.47
C TYR A 87 5.35 -1.79 -38.24
N GLY A 88 6.50 -2.42 -37.98
CA GLY A 88 6.72 -3.30 -36.84
C GLY A 88 6.59 -2.60 -35.48
N GLN A 89 6.82 -1.27 -35.42
CA GLN A 89 6.66 -0.50 -34.21
C GLN A 89 5.20 -0.09 -33.94
N PHE A 90 4.46 0.31 -34.96
CA PHE A 90 3.12 0.87 -34.82
C PHE A 90 1.99 -0.16 -34.95
N TRP A 91 2.11 -1.09 -35.87
CA TRP A 91 1.03 -2.06 -36.18
C TRP A 91 0.63 -2.92 -34.99
N PRO A 92 1.55 -3.48 -34.18
CA PRO A 92 1.19 -4.23 -32.98
C PRO A 92 0.40 -3.40 -31.96
N ARG A 93 0.69 -2.08 -31.88
CA ARG A 93 -0.03 -1.17 -30.97
C ARG A 93 -1.45 -0.92 -31.45
N ILE A 94 -1.64 -0.70 -32.75
CA ILE A 94 -2.96 -0.52 -33.37
C ILE A 94 -3.79 -1.79 -33.16
N LYS A 95 -3.20 -2.96 -33.43
CA LYS A 95 -3.86 -4.24 -33.21
C LYS A 95 -4.21 -4.51 -31.75
N ALA A 96 -3.36 -4.10 -30.82
CA ALA A 96 -3.65 -4.20 -29.38
C ALA A 96 -4.86 -3.36 -28.98
N ILE A 97 -5.00 -2.14 -29.52
CA ILE A 97 -6.17 -1.26 -29.27
C ILE A 97 -7.45 -1.90 -29.83
N SER A 98 -7.41 -2.47 -31.04
CA SER A 98 -8.57 -3.16 -31.63
C SER A 98 -9.00 -4.36 -30.77
N THR A 99 -8.03 -5.19 -30.35
CA THR A 99 -8.31 -6.36 -29.49
C THR A 99 -8.86 -5.95 -28.12
N GLU A 100 -8.34 -4.87 -27.53
CA GLU A 100 -8.83 -4.34 -26.27
C GLU A 100 -10.25 -3.79 -26.40
N LYS A 101 -10.55 -3.06 -27.50
CA LYS A 101 -11.90 -2.60 -27.84
C LYS A 101 -12.88 -3.77 -27.89
N GLU A 102 -12.57 -4.80 -28.68
CA GLU A 102 -13.44 -5.97 -28.83
C GLU A 102 -13.66 -6.69 -27.50
N ARG A 103 -12.61 -6.89 -26.71
CA ARG A 103 -12.70 -7.55 -25.40
C ARG A 103 -13.59 -6.78 -24.46
N LYS A 104 -13.42 -5.45 -24.35
CA LYS A 104 -14.17 -4.61 -23.43
C LYS A 104 -15.62 -4.42 -23.84
N VAL A 105 -15.86 -4.22 -25.14
CA VAL A 105 -17.23 -4.18 -25.69
C VAL A 105 -17.94 -5.53 -25.50
N GLY A 106 -17.23 -6.64 -25.72
CA GLY A 106 -17.74 -7.98 -25.45
C GLY A 106 -18.12 -8.19 -23.98
N HIS A 107 -17.30 -7.66 -23.06
CA HIS A 107 -17.60 -7.69 -21.62
C HIS A 107 -18.80 -6.80 -21.26
N MET A 108 -18.89 -5.59 -21.81
CA MET A 108 -20.02 -4.68 -21.59
C MET A 108 -21.34 -5.26 -22.13
N LYS A 109 -21.30 -5.94 -23.31
CA LYS A 109 -22.47 -6.59 -23.90
C LYS A 109 -22.95 -7.83 -23.14
N ARG A 110 -22.04 -8.62 -22.59
CA ARG A 110 -22.39 -9.81 -21.77
C ARG A 110 -22.95 -9.43 -20.40
N GLY A 111 -22.52 -8.27 -19.85
CA GLY A 111 -22.80 -7.88 -18.49
C GLY A 111 -22.02 -8.71 -17.46
N ASP A 112 -22.21 -8.39 -16.19
CA ASP A 112 -21.65 -9.20 -15.08
C ASP A 112 -22.45 -10.52 -14.99
N GLU A 113 -21.75 -11.64 -15.07
CA GLU A 113 -22.34 -12.97 -14.81
C GLU A 113 -22.65 -13.06 -13.30
N LEU A 114 -23.91 -13.02 -12.96
CA LEU A 114 -24.37 -13.18 -11.59
C LEU A 114 -24.41 -14.67 -11.21
N PRO A 115 -24.05 -15.03 -9.97
CA PRO A 115 -24.21 -16.39 -9.48
C PRO A 115 -25.67 -16.87 -9.60
N SER A 116 -25.86 -18.18 -9.76
CA SER A 116 -27.20 -18.75 -9.86
C SER A 116 -28.06 -18.40 -8.63
N GLY A 117 -29.26 -17.87 -8.86
CA GLY A 117 -30.18 -17.44 -7.80
C GLY A 117 -30.04 -15.98 -7.34
N VAL A 118 -29.07 -15.23 -7.88
CA VAL A 118 -28.90 -13.79 -7.62
C VAL A 118 -29.56 -12.99 -8.72
N LEU A 119 -30.53 -12.14 -8.36
CA LEU A 119 -31.25 -11.29 -9.31
C LEU A 119 -30.51 -9.99 -9.62
N GLU A 120 -29.94 -9.37 -8.58
CA GLU A 120 -29.18 -8.13 -8.67
C GLU A 120 -28.03 -8.16 -7.66
N MET A 121 -26.91 -7.54 -8.01
CA MET A 121 -25.78 -7.35 -7.11
C MET A 121 -25.47 -5.86 -7.00
N VAL A 122 -25.55 -5.33 -5.78
CA VAL A 122 -25.20 -3.94 -5.48
C VAL A 122 -23.83 -3.90 -4.83
N LYS A 123 -22.88 -3.18 -5.45
CA LYS A 123 -21.57 -2.90 -4.87
C LYS A 123 -21.58 -1.52 -4.26
N VAL A 124 -21.49 -1.44 -2.95
CA VAL A 124 -21.41 -0.18 -2.22
C VAL A 124 -19.96 0.09 -1.84
N TYR A 125 -19.43 1.21 -2.31
CA TYR A 125 -18.07 1.66 -1.97
C TYR A 125 -18.17 2.67 -0.84
N VAL A 126 -17.59 2.33 0.31
CA VAL A 126 -17.56 3.21 1.48
C VAL A 126 -16.14 3.69 1.69
N ALA A 127 -15.94 5.00 1.66
CA ALA A 127 -14.66 5.62 1.97
C ALA A 127 -14.64 6.06 3.43
N THR A 128 -13.61 5.65 4.16
CA THR A 128 -13.36 6.10 5.54
C THR A 128 -11.99 6.77 5.62
N LYS A 129 -11.94 7.95 6.25
CA LYS A 129 -10.68 8.65 6.51
C LYS A 129 -10.16 8.23 7.88
N ARG A 130 -9.00 7.55 7.89
CA ARG A 130 -8.30 7.20 9.13
C ARG A 130 -7.07 8.06 9.29
N GLN A 131 -6.99 8.80 10.38
CA GLN A 131 -5.81 9.59 10.75
C GLN A 131 -4.67 8.66 11.20
N LEU A 132 -3.44 9.18 11.16
CA LEU A 132 -2.29 8.47 11.68
C LEU A 132 -2.34 8.44 13.20
N SER A 133 -2.07 7.27 13.77
CA SER A 133 -2.00 7.05 15.22
C SER A 133 -0.63 6.50 15.60
N VAL A 134 -0.24 6.70 16.85
CA VAL A 134 0.96 6.05 17.41
C VAL A 134 0.79 4.54 17.34
N GLY A 135 1.78 3.85 16.82
CA GLY A 135 1.73 2.41 16.56
C GLY A 135 1.39 2.02 15.12
N ASP A 136 0.92 2.94 14.29
CA ASP A 136 0.69 2.68 12.87
C ASP A 136 2.00 2.46 12.11
N LYS A 137 1.96 1.58 11.12
CA LYS A 137 3.14 1.23 10.34
C LYS A 137 3.23 2.06 9.08
N MET A 138 4.39 2.67 8.89
CA MET A 138 4.74 3.43 7.69
C MET A 138 5.98 2.84 7.02
N ALA A 139 6.12 3.07 5.74
CA ALA A 139 7.28 2.62 4.97
C ALA A 139 7.58 3.57 3.82
N GLY A 140 8.86 3.65 3.43
CA GLY A 140 9.26 4.22 2.14
C GLY A 140 9.29 3.15 1.04
N ARG A 141 9.91 3.49 -0.10
CA ARG A 141 10.05 2.59 -1.26
C ARG A 141 11.33 1.75 -1.25
N HIS A 142 12.16 1.85 -0.23
CA HIS A 142 13.50 1.24 -0.14
C HIS A 142 13.61 0.16 0.96
N GLY A 143 12.49 -0.48 1.33
CA GLY A 143 12.48 -1.47 2.42
C GLY A 143 12.61 -0.86 3.82
N ASN A 144 12.60 0.45 3.95
CA ASN A 144 12.63 1.19 5.20
C ASN A 144 11.24 1.26 5.84
N LYS A 145 10.91 0.27 6.62
CA LYS A 145 9.65 0.17 7.38
C LYS A 145 9.86 0.59 8.83
N GLY A 146 8.88 1.27 9.39
CA GLY A 146 8.90 1.69 10.77
C GLY A 146 7.51 1.84 11.37
N VAL A 147 7.46 2.01 12.66
CA VAL A 147 6.22 2.24 13.43
C VAL A 147 6.31 3.64 14.04
N ILE A 148 5.19 4.37 14.02
CA ILE A 148 5.09 5.69 14.62
C ILE A 148 5.24 5.55 16.12
N ALA A 149 6.31 6.09 16.67
CA ALA A 149 6.58 6.07 18.10
C ALA A 149 5.91 7.23 18.84
N ARG A 150 5.85 8.40 18.21
CA ARG A 150 5.31 9.61 18.83
C ARG A 150 4.77 10.55 17.75
N ILE A 151 3.69 11.25 18.09
CA ILE A 151 3.14 12.37 17.32
C ILE A 151 3.36 13.62 18.17
N VAL A 152 4.03 14.60 17.61
CA VAL A 152 4.44 15.84 18.27
C VAL A 152 3.72 17.00 17.60
N PRO A 153 3.29 18.04 18.32
CA PRO A 153 2.77 19.27 17.72
C PRO A 153 3.78 19.92 16.78
N GLU A 154 3.31 20.61 15.75
CA GLU A 154 4.17 21.26 14.74
C GLU A 154 5.14 22.26 15.37
N GLU A 155 4.72 22.94 16.43
CA GLU A 155 5.51 23.94 17.18
C GLU A 155 6.74 23.34 17.85
N ASP A 156 6.65 22.08 18.31
CA ASP A 156 7.72 21.36 18.97
C ASP A 156 8.67 20.62 18.01
N MET A 157 8.33 20.60 16.71
CA MET A 157 9.13 19.93 15.71
C MET A 157 10.36 20.77 15.34
N PRO A 158 11.49 20.12 14.97
CA PRO A 158 12.64 20.84 14.47
C PRO A 158 12.31 21.63 13.20
N PHE A 159 12.94 22.77 13.02
CA PHE A 159 12.71 23.66 11.88
C PHE A 159 14.02 24.13 11.24
N LEU A 160 13.91 24.56 9.97
CA LEU A 160 15.00 25.13 9.20
C LEU A 160 15.18 26.63 9.51
N GLU A 161 16.24 27.25 8.98
CA GLU A 161 16.50 28.69 9.13
C GLU A 161 15.39 29.58 8.56
N ASP A 162 14.64 29.08 7.56
CA ASP A 162 13.50 29.76 6.96
C ASP A 162 12.18 29.59 7.74
N GLY A 163 12.22 28.91 8.90
CA GLY A 163 11.07 28.63 9.74
C GLY A 163 10.22 27.45 9.29
N THR A 164 10.61 26.73 8.23
CA THR A 164 9.89 25.53 7.79
C THR A 164 10.10 24.38 8.76
N SER A 165 9.02 23.84 9.34
CA SER A 165 9.08 22.70 10.23
C SER A 165 9.25 21.38 9.47
N VAL A 166 9.91 20.42 10.10
CA VAL A 166 10.08 19.06 9.59
C VAL A 166 8.82 18.24 9.91
N ASP A 167 8.27 17.54 8.92
CA ASP A 167 7.05 16.74 9.12
C ASP A 167 7.32 15.38 9.77
N VAL A 168 8.48 14.76 9.51
CA VAL A 168 8.83 13.42 10.00
C VAL A 168 10.29 13.36 10.44
N LEU A 169 10.54 12.75 11.59
CA LEU A 169 11.89 12.42 12.07
C LEU A 169 12.13 10.92 11.95
N LEU A 170 13.19 10.55 11.25
CA LEU A 170 13.58 9.16 11.06
C LEU A 170 14.86 8.84 11.84
N ASN A 171 14.93 7.65 12.43
CA ASN A 171 16.12 7.18 13.11
C ASN A 171 17.21 6.82 12.11
N PRO A 172 18.37 7.47 12.11
CA PRO A 172 19.45 7.18 11.17
C PRO A 172 20.08 5.80 11.33
N LEU A 173 19.98 5.18 12.51
CA LEU A 173 20.54 3.85 12.78
C LEU A 173 19.91 2.74 11.89
N GLY A 174 18.73 2.99 11.34
CA GLY A 174 18.07 2.07 10.41
C GLY A 174 18.71 1.99 9.04
N VAL A 175 19.61 2.92 8.66
CA VAL A 175 20.19 3.02 7.33
C VAL A 175 21.48 2.19 7.19
N PRO A 176 22.52 2.31 8.05
CA PRO A 176 23.81 1.65 7.85
C PRO A 176 23.70 0.13 7.86
N SER A 177 22.93 -0.42 8.82
CA SER A 177 22.79 -1.87 8.98
C SER A 177 22.02 -2.54 7.84
N ARG A 178 21.18 -1.80 7.13
CA ARG A 178 20.31 -2.32 6.05
C ARG A 178 20.78 -1.96 4.64
N MET A 179 21.82 -1.14 4.51
CA MET A 179 22.46 -0.77 3.24
C MET A 179 21.49 -0.23 2.18
N ASN A 180 20.37 0.36 2.59
CA ASN A 180 19.34 0.94 1.70
C ASN A 180 19.69 2.40 1.37
N VAL A 181 20.81 2.63 0.71
CA VAL A 181 21.32 3.97 0.35
C VAL A 181 20.37 4.74 -0.56
N GLY A 182 19.58 4.03 -1.37
CA GLY A 182 18.59 4.64 -2.27
C GLY A 182 17.62 5.60 -1.60
N GLN A 183 17.30 5.41 -0.31
CA GLN A 183 16.46 6.36 0.43
C GLN A 183 17.13 7.73 0.64
N ILE A 184 18.47 7.76 0.75
CA ILE A 184 19.22 9.01 0.88
C ILE A 184 19.27 9.72 -0.47
N LEU A 185 19.50 9.00 -1.56
CA LEU A 185 19.46 9.56 -2.91
C LEU A 185 18.05 10.08 -3.26
N GLU A 186 16.99 9.37 -2.86
CA GLU A 186 15.60 9.85 -2.98
C GLU A 186 15.38 11.16 -2.21
N LEU A 187 15.92 11.26 -1.00
CA LEU A 187 15.83 12.46 -0.17
C LEU A 187 16.46 13.67 -0.85
N HIS A 188 17.64 13.49 -1.49
CA HIS A 188 18.35 14.53 -2.24
C HIS A 188 17.55 14.98 -3.47
N LEU A 189 17.15 14.03 -4.31
CA LEU A 189 16.38 14.32 -5.52
C LEU A 189 15.01 14.91 -5.20
N GLY A 190 14.37 14.41 -4.13
CA GLY A 190 13.08 14.91 -3.66
C GLY A 190 13.13 16.38 -3.23
N TRP A 191 14.21 16.83 -2.59
CA TRP A 191 14.42 18.25 -2.30
C TRP A 191 14.47 19.09 -3.59
N ALA A 192 15.30 18.68 -4.55
CA ALA A 192 15.43 19.39 -5.82
C ALA A 192 14.09 19.42 -6.58
N ALA A 193 13.38 18.31 -6.61
CA ALA A 193 12.07 18.19 -7.27
C ALA A 193 11.02 19.13 -6.64
N GLN A 194 11.01 19.26 -5.32
CA GLN A 194 10.09 20.15 -4.61
C GLN A 194 10.38 21.61 -4.92
N VAL A 195 11.65 22.02 -4.92
CA VAL A 195 12.05 23.41 -5.19
C VAL A 195 11.78 23.80 -6.64
N LEU A 196 12.08 22.91 -7.59
CA LEU A 196 11.89 23.16 -9.03
C LEU A 196 10.45 22.88 -9.51
N GLY A 197 9.61 22.24 -8.69
CA GLY A 197 8.21 21.95 -9.02
C GLY A 197 8.00 20.86 -10.06
N PHE A 198 8.94 19.91 -10.21
CA PHE A 198 8.80 18.78 -11.12
C PHE A 198 8.59 17.46 -10.36
N GLN A 199 8.07 16.46 -11.05
CA GLN A 199 7.94 15.10 -10.54
C GLN A 199 8.99 14.20 -11.18
N ALA A 200 9.90 13.65 -10.38
CA ALA A 200 10.92 12.72 -10.85
C ALA A 200 10.32 11.30 -10.97
N ILE A 201 10.46 10.70 -12.15
CA ILE A 201 10.07 9.32 -12.43
C ILE A 201 11.33 8.52 -12.70
N THR A 202 11.69 7.64 -11.78
CA THR A 202 12.92 6.83 -11.84
C THR A 202 12.56 5.34 -11.87
N PRO A 203 12.43 4.71 -13.05
CA PRO A 203 12.23 3.27 -13.17
C PRO A 203 13.40 2.48 -12.59
N VAL A 204 13.16 1.21 -12.22
CA VAL A 204 14.16 0.37 -11.52
C VAL A 204 15.46 0.18 -12.30
N PHE A 205 15.39 0.09 -13.64
CA PHE A 205 16.54 -0.12 -14.52
C PHE A 205 16.98 1.13 -15.29
N ASP A 206 16.32 2.25 -15.08
CA ASP A 206 16.61 3.55 -15.69
C ASP A 206 16.48 4.64 -14.61
N GLY A 207 17.27 4.48 -13.57
CA GLY A 207 17.30 5.39 -12.42
C GLY A 207 18.19 6.60 -12.67
N ALA A 208 18.03 7.63 -11.83
CA ALA A 208 18.90 8.81 -11.86
C ALA A 208 20.31 8.45 -11.36
N THR A 209 21.32 8.96 -12.04
CA THR A 209 22.73 8.86 -11.63
C THR A 209 23.06 9.89 -10.54
N GLU A 210 24.15 9.69 -9.80
CA GLU A 210 24.58 10.65 -8.77
C GLU A 210 24.84 12.03 -9.35
N ASP A 211 25.47 12.10 -10.54
CA ASP A 211 25.78 13.35 -11.21
C ASP A 211 24.52 14.15 -11.59
N GLU A 212 23.49 13.46 -12.09
CA GLU A 212 22.19 14.08 -12.39
C GLU A 212 21.49 14.60 -11.15
N ILE A 213 21.59 13.88 -10.03
CA ILE A 213 21.01 14.32 -8.74
C ILE A 213 21.71 15.57 -8.24
N PHE A 214 23.06 15.63 -8.29
CA PHE A 214 23.82 16.80 -7.88
C PHE A 214 23.60 17.98 -8.82
N GLU A 215 23.44 17.75 -10.11
CA GLU A 215 23.08 18.81 -11.07
C GLU A 215 21.70 19.39 -10.76
N ALA A 216 20.71 18.53 -10.47
CA ALA A 216 19.37 18.97 -10.06
C ALA A 216 19.40 19.82 -8.77
N ILE A 217 20.25 19.48 -7.80
CA ILE A 217 20.44 20.28 -6.57
C ILE A 217 21.05 21.64 -6.88
N ARG A 218 22.05 21.69 -7.77
CA ARG A 218 22.67 22.98 -8.20
C ARG A 218 21.64 23.84 -8.92
N ASP A 219 20.81 23.28 -9.76
CA ASP A 219 19.74 23.99 -10.46
C ASP A 219 18.68 24.50 -9.48
N ALA A 220 18.29 23.68 -8.50
CA ALA A 220 17.39 24.10 -7.43
C ALA A 220 17.97 25.28 -6.64
N ASN A 221 19.27 25.26 -6.29
CA ASN A 221 19.91 26.37 -5.61
C ASN A 221 19.97 27.63 -6.48
N ARG A 222 20.24 27.51 -7.79
CA ARG A 222 20.19 28.66 -8.74
C ARG A 222 18.77 29.26 -8.79
N HIS A 223 17.75 28.41 -8.75
CA HIS A 223 16.36 28.86 -8.70
C HIS A 223 16.05 29.62 -7.39
N VAL A 224 16.43 29.07 -6.24
CA VAL A 224 16.31 29.76 -4.94
C VAL A 224 17.01 31.10 -4.94
N ASP A 225 18.26 31.17 -5.44
CA ASP A 225 19.03 32.45 -5.54
C ASP A 225 18.34 33.49 -6.40
N SER A 226 17.76 33.08 -7.53
CA SER A 226 17.03 33.99 -8.41
C SER A 226 15.78 34.56 -7.73
N ARG A 227 15.10 33.75 -6.92
CA ARG A 227 13.92 34.17 -6.17
C ARG A 227 14.25 35.07 -5.00
N LEU A 228 15.32 34.78 -4.25
CA LEU A 228 15.80 35.65 -3.18
C LEU A 228 16.19 37.06 -3.73
N LYS A 229 16.87 37.13 -4.86
CA LYS A 229 17.18 38.40 -5.53
C LYS A 229 15.91 39.14 -5.98
N ALA A 230 14.92 38.42 -6.49
CA ALA A 230 13.64 39.01 -6.87
C ALA A 230 12.86 39.53 -5.65
N PHE A 231 12.93 38.84 -4.52
CA PHE A 231 12.36 39.29 -3.25
C PHE A 231 13.04 40.56 -2.73
N GLU A 232 14.37 40.59 -2.71
CA GLU A 232 15.16 41.80 -2.32
C GLU A 232 14.82 43.01 -3.19
N SER A 233 14.56 42.80 -4.49
CA SER A 233 14.24 43.87 -5.43
C SER A 233 12.80 44.38 -5.37
N THR A 234 11.83 43.51 -5.04
CA THR A 234 10.39 43.82 -5.13
C THR A 234 9.72 44.03 -3.77
N GLY A 235 10.32 43.58 -2.66
CA GLY A 235 9.77 43.68 -1.30
C GLY A 235 8.47 42.89 -1.09
N LYS A 236 8.06 42.04 -2.06
CA LYS A 236 6.91 41.18 -1.96
C LYS A 236 7.37 39.77 -1.68
N GLU A 237 6.79 39.13 -0.64
CA GLU A 237 6.99 37.71 -0.41
C GLU A 237 6.61 36.92 -1.65
N PRO A 238 7.45 35.94 -2.08
CA PRO A 238 7.10 35.07 -3.17
C PRO A 238 5.81 34.32 -2.78
N GLY A 239 4.73 34.55 -3.53
CA GLY A 239 3.42 34.00 -3.25
C GLY A 239 3.36 32.53 -3.59
N GLY A 240 3.27 31.68 -2.58
CA GLY A 240 3.01 30.25 -2.68
C GLY A 240 2.98 29.62 -1.31
N PRO A 241 2.20 28.54 -1.09
CA PRO A 241 2.18 27.87 0.20
C PRO A 241 3.54 27.19 0.46
N ARG A 242 4.25 27.62 1.49
CA ARG A 242 5.50 27.02 2.01
C ARG A 242 6.58 26.82 0.94
N GLU A 243 6.95 27.89 0.28
CA GLU A 243 8.09 27.84 -0.64
C GLU A 243 9.40 27.80 0.14
N LEU A 244 10.16 26.71 -0.06
CA LEU A 244 11.45 26.51 0.53
C LEU A 244 12.45 27.54 -0.05
N LEU A 245 12.94 28.44 0.81
CA LEU A 245 13.94 29.46 0.46
C LEU A 245 15.34 29.10 0.98
N ALA A 246 15.48 27.97 1.69
CA ALA A 246 16.76 27.52 2.19
C ALA A 246 17.61 26.91 1.06
N ARG A 247 18.87 27.30 0.99
CA ARG A 247 19.87 26.67 0.09
C ARG A 247 20.23 25.30 0.63
N MET A 248 20.25 24.29 -0.23
CA MET A 248 20.65 22.94 0.11
C MET A 248 22.09 22.68 -0.33
N PRO A 249 23.00 22.32 0.57
CA PRO A 249 24.33 21.85 0.18
C PRO A 249 24.23 20.51 -0.55
N GLU A 250 25.19 20.17 -1.39
CA GLU A 250 25.22 18.89 -2.14
C GLU A 250 25.10 17.66 -1.23
N THR A 251 25.52 17.77 0.03
CA THR A 251 25.39 16.71 1.05
C THR A 251 24.02 16.61 1.66
N CYS A 252 23.09 17.50 1.34
CA CYS A 252 21.77 17.67 1.97
C CYS A 252 21.82 17.72 3.53
N LYS A 253 22.93 18.13 4.11
CA LYS A 253 23.09 18.34 5.56
C LYS A 253 22.95 19.80 5.89
N ILE A 254 21.85 20.15 6.53
CA ILE A 254 21.49 21.50 6.89
C ILE A 254 21.43 21.68 8.42
N GLN A 255 21.56 22.90 8.90
CA GLN A 255 21.38 23.21 10.30
C GLN A 255 19.89 23.21 10.64
N LEU A 256 19.50 22.47 11.66
CA LEU A 256 18.17 22.49 12.24
C LEU A 256 18.19 23.13 13.61
N PHE A 257 17.06 23.70 13.99
CA PHE A 257 16.80 24.28 15.31
C PHE A 257 15.76 23.44 16.03
N ASP A 258 15.90 23.30 17.35
CA ASP A 258 14.94 22.58 18.18
C ASP A 258 13.68 23.45 18.36
N GLY A 259 12.50 22.89 18.01
CA GLY A 259 11.23 23.61 18.16
C GLY A 259 10.88 24.04 19.57
N ARG A 260 11.43 23.37 20.61
CA ARG A 260 11.15 23.69 22.00
C ARG A 260 12.07 24.75 22.58
N THR A 261 13.36 24.65 22.28
CA THR A 261 14.38 25.52 22.88
C THR A 261 14.80 26.64 21.96
N GLY A 262 14.59 26.49 20.64
CA GLY A 262 15.10 27.40 19.62
C GLY A 262 16.62 27.29 19.41
N GLU A 263 17.30 26.37 20.10
CA GLU A 263 18.75 26.19 19.98
C GLU A 263 19.12 25.39 18.72
N PRO A 264 20.24 25.71 18.05
CA PRO A 264 20.70 24.95 16.90
C PRO A 264 21.17 23.54 17.34
N PHE A 265 20.89 22.54 16.52
CA PHE A 265 21.43 21.20 16.74
C PHE A 265 22.96 21.21 16.67
N LYS A 266 23.61 20.38 17.50
CA LYS A 266 25.08 20.28 17.56
C LYS A 266 25.69 19.82 16.23
N GLN A 267 24.95 19.10 15.43
CA GLN A 267 25.39 18.56 14.14
C GLN A 267 24.37 18.88 13.05
N LYS A 268 24.86 19.13 11.85
CA LYS A 268 24.03 19.27 10.65
C LYS A 268 23.35 17.95 10.35
N THR A 269 22.06 18.01 10.03
CA THR A 269 21.20 16.85 9.82
C THR A 269 20.80 16.75 8.34
N SER A 270 20.68 15.54 7.80
CA SER A 270 20.18 15.32 6.44
C SER A 270 18.68 15.58 6.41
N VAL A 271 18.25 16.50 5.54
CA VAL A 271 16.85 16.89 5.36
C VAL A 271 16.51 16.83 3.88
N GLY A 272 15.30 16.45 3.54
CA GLY A 272 14.79 16.43 2.17
C GLY A 272 13.40 15.85 2.12
N TYR A 273 12.90 15.59 0.92
CA TYR A 273 11.58 15.03 0.69
C TYR A 273 11.67 13.56 0.33
N MET A 274 10.83 12.74 0.97
CA MET A 274 10.74 11.31 0.73
C MET A 274 9.29 10.90 0.54
N TYR A 275 9.06 9.96 -0.35
CA TYR A 275 7.74 9.35 -0.57
C TYR A 275 7.46 8.30 0.50
N VAL A 276 6.44 8.53 1.32
CA VAL A 276 6.09 7.66 2.45
C VAL A 276 4.71 7.06 2.25
N LEU A 277 4.58 5.76 2.56
CA LEU A 277 3.36 4.99 2.43
C LEU A 277 2.85 4.60 3.83
N LYS A 278 1.57 4.80 4.09
CA LYS A 278 0.87 4.21 5.23
C LYS A 278 0.49 2.78 4.87
N LEU A 279 0.95 1.82 5.67
CA LEU A 279 0.63 0.41 5.46
C LEU A 279 -0.68 0.04 6.17
N HIS A 280 -1.40 -0.95 5.64
CA HIS A 280 -2.67 -1.42 6.22
C HIS A 280 -2.48 -2.24 7.51
N HIS A 281 -1.39 -2.01 8.22
CA HIS A 281 -1.11 -2.54 9.55
C HIS A 281 -1.38 -1.46 10.59
N LEU A 282 -2.65 -1.10 10.74
CA LEU A 282 -3.10 -0.06 11.66
C LEU A 282 -3.23 -0.62 13.08
N VAL A 283 -2.86 0.17 14.07
CA VAL A 283 -2.91 -0.24 15.48
C VAL A 283 -4.34 -0.52 15.92
N ASP A 284 -5.30 0.28 15.46
CA ASP A 284 -6.72 0.13 15.82
C ASP A 284 -7.30 -1.22 15.40
N ASP A 285 -6.79 -1.80 14.31
CA ASP A 285 -7.22 -3.11 13.83
C ASP A 285 -6.58 -4.27 14.61
N LYS A 286 -5.49 -4.02 15.35
CA LYS A 286 -4.70 -5.01 16.08
C LYS A 286 -4.86 -4.94 17.59
N ILE A 287 -5.15 -3.76 18.14
CA ILE A 287 -5.36 -3.59 19.57
C ILE A 287 -6.55 -4.43 20.02
N HIS A 288 -6.33 -5.23 21.05
CA HIS A 288 -7.34 -6.12 21.57
C HIS A 288 -7.19 -6.33 23.07
N ALA A 289 -8.30 -6.30 23.77
CA ALA A 289 -8.38 -6.61 25.18
C ALA A 289 -9.61 -7.50 25.44
N ARG A 290 -9.53 -8.29 26.49
CA ARG A 290 -10.62 -9.16 26.92
C ARG A 290 -10.72 -9.18 28.43
N SER A 291 -11.95 -9.19 28.95
CA SER A 291 -12.26 -9.62 30.32
C SER A 291 -12.93 -11.01 30.29
N THR A 292 -14.24 -11.05 30.15
CA THR A 292 -15.03 -12.26 29.91
C THR A 292 -15.49 -12.30 28.45
N GLY A 293 -15.71 -13.48 27.89
CA GLY A 293 -16.15 -13.64 26.51
C GLY A 293 -16.52 -15.08 26.18
N PRO A 294 -16.64 -15.44 24.90
CA PRO A 294 -17.02 -16.78 24.48
C PRO A 294 -15.93 -17.82 24.77
N TYR A 295 -16.35 -19.03 25.10
CA TYR A 295 -15.50 -20.17 25.40
C TYR A 295 -15.79 -21.32 24.43
N SER A 296 -14.82 -22.24 24.27
CA SER A 296 -15.01 -23.48 23.52
C SER A 296 -16.02 -24.37 24.23
N LEU A 297 -16.83 -25.13 23.47
CA LEU A 297 -17.84 -26.01 24.06
C LEU A 297 -17.22 -27.24 24.78
N ILE A 298 -16.16 -27.81 24.21
CA ILE A 298 -15.56 -29.06 24.72
C ILE A 298 -14.52 -28.72 25.80
N THR A 299 -13.54 -27.89 25.47
CA THR A 299 -12.39 -27.60 26.35
C THR A 299 -12.67 -26.50 27.36
N GLN A 300 -13.78 -25.78 27.25
CA GLN A 300 -14.12 -24.63 28.08
C GLN A 300 -13.03 -23.53 28.13
N GLN A 301 -12.09 -23.57 27.20
CA GLN A 301 -11.02 -22.56 27.08
C GLN A 301 -11.51 -21.32 26.35
N PRO A 302 -10.97 -20.13 26.62
CA PRO A 302 -11.25 -18.92 25.85
C PRO A 302 -10.94 -19.13 24.38
N LEU A 303 -11.83 -18.67 23.49
CA LEU A 303 -11.56 -18.67 22.04
C LEU A 303 -10.39 -17.73 21.71
N GLY A 304 -9.71 -17.93 20.58
CA GLY A 304 -8.67 -17.08 20.08
C GLY A 304 -9.16 -16.04 19.05
N GLY A 305 -8.42 -14.95 18.91
CA GLY A 305 -8.62 -13.94 17.86
C GLY A 305 -9.51 -12.76 18.27
N LYS A 306 -9.18 -11.59 17.73
CA LYS A 306 -9.88 -10.32 17.99
C LYS A 306 -11.36 -10.37 17.58
N ALA A 307 -11.65 -10.91 16.40
CA ALA A 307 -13.02 -10.98 15.86
C ALA A 307 -14.01 -11.79 16.74
N ARG A 308 -13.49 -12.72 17.53
CA ARG A 308 -14.28 -13.54 18.45
C ARG A 308 -14.21 -13.05 19.88
N THR A 309 -13.68 -11.86 20.14
CA THR A 309 -13.39 -11.36 21.49
C THR A 309 -12.62 -12.41 22.30
N GLY A 310 -11.60 -13.01 21.65
CA GLY A 310 -10.83 -14.11 22.22
C GLY A 310 -9.73 -13.66 23.17
N GLY A 311 -9.17 -14.61 23.94
CA GLY A 311 -8.02 -14.38 24.80
C GLY A 311 -6.68 -14.57 24.10
N GLN A 312 -5.61 -14.13 24.76
CA GLN A 312 -4.25 -14.39 24.32
C GLN A 312 -3.86 -15.83 24.65
N ARG A 313 -3.06 -16.45 23.78
CA ARG A 313 -2.51 -17.77 24.05
C ARG A 313 -1.30 -17.67 24.97
N PHE A 314 -1.37 -18.34 26.10
CA PHE A 314 -0.21 -18.55 26.97
C PHE A 314 0.40 -19.91 26.62
N GLY A 315 1.48 -19.89 25.84
CA GLY A 315 2.09 -21.10 25.28
C GLY A 315 2.99 -21.83 26.29
N GLU A 316 3.54 -22.96 25.86
CA GLU A 316 4.45 -23.80 26.65
C GLU A 316 5.72 -23.05 27.08
N MET A 317 6.27 -22.23 26.17
CA MET A 317 7.49 -21.44 26.48
C MET A 317 7.23 -20.36 27.54
N GLU A 318 6.06 -19.74 27.54
CA GLU A 318 5.66 -18.76 28.55
C GLU A 318 5.48 -19.43 29.91
N VAL A 319 4.99 -20.67 29.94
CA VAL A 319 4.91 -21.50 31.16
C VAL A 319 6.30 -21.75 31.73
N TRP A 320 7.27 -22.13 30.91
CA TRP A 320 8.67 -22.32 31.35
C TRP A 320 9.26 -21.04 31.97
N GLY A 321 8.90 -19.89 31.42
CA GLY A 321 9.32 -18.59 31.99
C GLY A 321 8.80 -18.40 33.42
N LEU A 322 7.54 -18.72 33.71
CA LEU A 322 6.97 -18.65 35.06
C LEU A 322 7.55 -19.70 36.02
N GLU A 323 7.81 -20.91 35.52
CA GLU A 323 8.51 -21.95 36.30
C GLU A 323 9.91 -21.52 36.70
N ALA A 324 10.65 -20.88 35.79
CA ALA A 324 11.99 -20.36 36.09
C ALA A 324 11.98 -19.25 37.20
N TYR A 325 10.92 -18.45 37.25
CA TYR A 325 10.72 -17.46 38.33
C TYR A 325 10.20 -18.09 39.62
N GLY A 326 9.75 -19.35 39.61
CA GLY A 326 9.12 -20.00 40.78
C GLY A 326 7.73 -19.42 41.11
N ALA A 327 7.05 -18.80 40.16
CA ALA A 327 5.76 -18.11 40.35
C ALA A 327 4.59 -19.11 40.27
N ALA A 328 4.52 -20.07 41.20
CA ALA A 328 3.53 -21.17 41.14
C ALA A 328 2.07 -20.70 41.22
N TYR A 329 1.76 -19.75 42.10
CA TYR A 329 0.40 -19.23 42.25
C TYR A 329 -0.08 -18.45 41.00
N VAL A 330 0.79 -17.70 40.38
CA VAL A 330 0.46 -17.01 39.10
C VAL A 330 0.22 -18.02 38.01
N LEU A 331 1.02 -19.06 37.92
CA LEU A 331 0.84 -20.14 36.94
C LEU A 331 -0.51 -20.87 37.17
N GLN A 332 -0.81 -21.21 38.43
CA GLN A 332 -2.07 -21.83 38.79
C GLN A 332 -3.27 -20.95 38.40
N GLU A 333 -3.23 -19.66 38.69
CA GLU A 333 -4.28 -18.72 38.33
C GLU A 333 -4.49 -18.66 36.80
N LEU A 334 -3.40 -18.60 36.02
CA LEU A 334 -3.47 -18.54 34.56
C LEU A 334 -4.04 -19.82 33.94
N LEU A 335 -3.71 -20.98 34.51
CA LEU A 335 -4.15 -22.28 33.99
C LEU A 335 -5.59 -22.66 34.41
N THR A 336 -6.08 -22.15 35.54
CA THR A 336 -7.39 -22.55 36.11
C THR A 336 -8.44 -21.45 35.93
N VAL A 337 -8.50 -20.50 36.84
CA VAL A 337 -9.59 -19.51 36.96
C VAL A 337 -9.62 -18.51 35.79
N LYS A 338 -8.52 -18.29 35.12
CA LYS A 338 -8.44 -17.45 33.91
C LYS A 338 -8.66 -18.25 32.61
N SER A 339 -8.70 -19.57 32.65
CA SER A 339 -8.80 -20.44 31.49
C SER A 339 -10.06 -21.30 31.51
N ASP A 340 -9.97 -22.52 31.96
CA ASP A 340 -10.96 -23.57 31.75
C ASP A 340 -11.71 -24.06 33.01
N ASP A 341 -11.40 -23.54 34.19
CA ASP A 341 -12.15 -23.81 35.41
C ASP A 341 -13.46 -23.01 35.43
N VAL A 342 -14.58 -23.68 35.12
CA VAL A 342 -15.89 -23.04 34.98
C VAL A 342 -16.41 -22.47 36.31
N GLU A 343 -16.27 -23.20 37.41
CA GLU A 343 -16.72 -22.77 38.74
C GLU A 343 -15.77 -21.67 39.29
N GLY A 344 -14.48 -21.89 39.16
CA GLY A 344 -13.47 -20.94 39.60
C GLY A 344 -13.59 -19.58 38.93
N ARG A 345 -13.95 -19.52 37.65
CA ARG A 345 -14.21 -18.26 36.93
C ARG A 345 -15.33 -17.44 37.57
N THR A 346 -16.41 -18.10 37.97
CA THR A 346 -17.55 -17.42 38.61
C THR A 346 -17.18 -16.95 40.01
N LYS A 347 -16.54 -17.82 40.79
CA LYS A 347 -16.12 -17.51 42.15
C LYS A 347 -15.11 -16.34 42.21
N ILE A 348 -14.11 -16.34 41.30
CA ILE A 348 -13.11 -15.26 41.27
C ILE A 348 -13.74 -13.90 40.89
N TYR A 349 -14.71 -13.92 39.94
CA TYR A 349 -15.42 -12.71 39.57
C TYR A 349 -16.24 -12.15 40.71
N ASP A 350 -16.99 -13.01 41.42
CA ASP A 350 -17.73 -12.62 42.64
C ASP A 350 -16.81 -12.10 43.76
N SER A 351 -15.67 -12.75 43.95
CA SER A 351 -14.63 -12.34 44.92
C SER A 351 -14.07 -10.96 44.57
N MET A 352 -13.79 -10.68 43.29
CA MET A 352 -13.34 -9.37 42.84
C MET A 352 -14.38 -8.27 43.09
N VAL A 353 -15.64 -8.54 42.77
CA VAL A 353 -16.76 -7.61 42.97
C VAL A 353 -16.96 -7.32 44.48
N LYS A 354 -16.83 -8.33 45.33
CA LYS A 354 -16.94 -8.21 46.77
C LYS A 354 -15.68 -7.64 47.45
N GLY A 355 -14.57 -7.56 46.70
CA GLY A 355 -13.28 -7.05 47.22
C GLY A 355 -12.52 -8.02 48.15
N THR A 356 -12.88 -9.29 48.16
CA THR A 356 -12.25 -10.30 49.05
C THR A 356 -10.98 -10.89 48.44
N ASN A 357 -10.84 -10.89 47.10
CA ASN A 357 -9.67 -11.36 46.36
C ASN A 357 -9.14 -12.75 46.75
N VAL A 358 -10.03 -13.67 47.12
CA VAL A 358 -9.66 -15.04 47.46
C VAL A 358 -9.66 -15.89 46.19
N LEU A 359 -8.55 -16.60 45.98
CA LEU A 359 -8.40 -17.53 44.86
C LEU A 359 -8.69 -18.96 45.37
N GLU A 360 -9.79 -19.52 44.93
CA GLU A 360 -10.09 -20.96 45.06
C GLU A 360 -10.05 -21.60 43.66
N ALA A 361 -8.98 -22.32 43.37
CA ALA A 361 -8.81 -22.99 42.10
C ALA A 361 -9.50 -24.39 42.14
N GLY A 362 -10.30 -24.66 41.15
CA GLY A 362 -10.89 -25.97 40.94
C GLY A 362 -10.07 -26.86 39.98
N MET A 363 -10.67 -27.88 39.43
CA MET A 363 -10.05 -28.77 38.45
C MET A 363 -10.26 -28.22 37.02
N PRO A 364 -9.21 -28.16 36.20
CA PRO A 364 -9.33 -27.81 34.79
C PRO A 364 -10.17 -28.84 34.02
N VAL A 365 -11.17 -28.38 33.23
CA VAL A 365 -12.03 -29.29 32.42
C VAL A 365 -11.21 -30.08 31.40
N VAL A 366 -10.10 -29.51 30.89
CA VAL A 366 -9.21 -30.24 29.96
C VAL A 366 -8.61 -31.49 30.58
N PHE A 367 -8.40 -31.54 31.91
CA PHE A 367 -7.93 -32.73 32.59
C PHE A 367 -9.02 -33.85 32.58
N ASP A 368 -10.30 -33.51 32.78
CA ASP A 368 -11.40 -34.47 32.64
C ASP A 368 -11.49 -35.00 31.23
N VAL A 369 -11.38 -34.12 30.22
CA VAL A 369 -11.35 -34.52 28.81
C VAL A 369 -10.19 -35.50 28.56
N LEU A 370 -9.00 -35.23 29.08
CA LEU A 370 -7.87 -36.17 28.99
C LEU A 370 -8.16 -37.52 29.62
N CYS A 371 -8.77 -37.55 30.81
CA CYS A 371 -9.16 -38.77 31.48
C CYS A 371 -10.18 -39.57 30.63
N HIS A 372 -11.14 -38.89 30.01
CA HIS A 372 -12.11 -39.54 29.13
C HIS A 372 -11.47 -40.08 27.87
N GLU A 373 -10.53 -39.37 27.25
CA GLU A 373 -9.80 -39.85 26.08
C GLU A 373 -8.94 -41.07 26.40
N ILE A 374 -8.24 -41.08 27.56
CA ILE A 374 -7.46 -42.21 28.01
C ILE A 374 -8.37 -43.45 28.24
N ARG A 375 -9.53 -43.24 28.87
CA ARG A 375 -10.54 -44.31 29.04
C ARG A 375 -11.08 -44.79 27.68
N GLY A 376 -11.25 -43.89 26.69
CA GLY A 376 -11.63 -44.23 25.32
C GLY A 376 -10.62 -45.12 24.59
N LEU A 377 -9.35 -45.08 24.99
CA LEU A 377 -8.26 -45.96 24.53
C LEU A 377 -8.26 -47.32 25.29
N ALA A 378 -9.28 -47.63 26.04
CA ALA A 378 -9.40 -48.82 26.86
C ALA A 378 -8.37 -48.91 28.02
N MET A 379 -7.81 -47.78 28.43
CA MET A 379 -6.97 -47.67 29.61
C MET A 379 -7.79 -47.14 30.79
N ASN A 380 -7.60 -47.70 32.00
CA ASN A 380 -8.28 -47.21 33.19
C ASN A 380 -7.39 -46.21 33.93
N ILE A 381 -7.92 -45.04 34.15
CA ILE A 381 -7.30 -44.01 35.00
C ILE A 381 -8.24 -43.71 36.18
N GLN A 382 -7.76 -43.80 37.39
CA GLN A 382 -8.48 -43.50 38.62
C GLN A 382 -7.65 -42.55 39.47
N LEU A 383 -8.33 -41.56 40.03
CA LEU A 383 -7.73 -40.60 40.97
C LEU A 383 -7.96 -41.09 42.38
N GLU A 384 -6.90 -41.30 43.15
CA GLU A 384 -6.98 -41.72 44.53
C GLU A 384 -6.58 -40.58 45.47
N LYS A 385 -7.36 -40.39 46.57
CA LYS A 385 -7.00 -39.45 47.61
C LYS A 385 -5.88 -40.05 48.45
N THR A 386 -4.79 -39.34 48.61
CA THR A 386 -3.70 -39.76 49.50
C THR A 386 -4.16 -39.61 50.96
N SER A 387 -4.29 -40.74 51.68
CA SER A 387 -4.70 -40.75 53.05
C SER A 387 -3.68 -40.03 53.95
N GLY A 388 -4.02 -38.85 54.42
CA GLY A 388 -3.18 -38.07 55.34
C GLY A 388 -3.29 -36.55 55.31
N ASP A 389 -3.96 -36.02 54.34
CA ASP A 389 -4.20 -34.58 54.25
C ASP A 389 -5.67 -34.33 53.95
N ASP A 390 -6.40 -33.77 54.91
CA ASP A 390 -7.84 -33.44 54.82
C ASP A 390 -8.14 -32.33 53.80
N ARG A 391 -7.20 -32.01 52.93
CA ARG A 391 -7.44 -31.14 51.80
C ARG A 391 -8.00 -31.95 50.66
N PRO A 392 -9.19 -31.64 50.14
CA PRO A 392 -9.73 -32.31 48.97
C PRO A 392 -8.78 -32.14 47.78
N ILE A 393 -8.17 -33.21 47.33
CA ILE A 393 -7.35 -33.24 46.12
C ILE A 393 -8.27 -33.26 44.91
N LEU A 394 -9.43 -32.74 44.93
CA LEU A 394 -10.34 -32.64 43.78
C LEU A 394 -11.46 -33.70 43.83
N ASP A 395 -12.65 -33.28 44.06
CA ASP A 395 -13.87 -33.95 43.66
C ASP A 395 -14.21 -33.65 42.20
#